data_e8e8252afb9c6a3a4d0670738d836ef8
#
_entry.id   e8e8252afb9c6a3a4d0670738d836ef8
#
_cell.length_a   1.000
_cell.length_b   1.000
_cell.length_c   1.000
_cell.angle_alpha   90.00
_cell.angle_beta   90.00
_cell.angle_gamma   90.00
#
_symmetry.space_group_name_H-M   'P 1'
#
loop_
_entity.id
_entity.type
_entity.pdbx_description
1 polymer ?
#
loop_
_entity_poly.entity_id
_entity_poly.type
_entity_poly.pdbx_seq_one_letter_code
_entity_poly.pdbx_strand_id
1 'polypeptide(L)'
;MTVGDLEERLLTHDIFLIYADDHLVGEMNVMYDPPHLYRQEPSTAWLGFVIGESVGRGKGIGTEALRLLEEILRAKQTPRMELGVFAFNHAAYRLYTKCGYQEIGRIEHFTYWDGQFWSDIRMEKRLDEKRVGHN
;
A
#
# COMPACT_ATOMS: atom_id res chain seq x y z
N MET A 1 14.76 -7.75 13.24
CA MET A 1 15.46 -7.28 12.03
C MET A 1 16.91 -7.02 12.34
N THR A 2 17.80 -7.49 11.51
CA THR A 2 19.23 -7.23 11.68
C THR A 2 19.63 -6.02 10.83
N VAL A 3 20.85 -5.53 11.05
CA VAL A 3 21.39 -4.45 10.23
C VAL A 3 21.48 -4.86 8.77
N GLY A 4 21.88 -6.13 8.51
CA GLY A 4 21.96 -6.64 7.14
C GLY A 4 20.59 -6.67 6.44
N ASP A 5 19.53 -7.04 7.18
CA ASP A 5 18.18 -7.06 6.63
C ASP A 5 17.73 -5.64 6.25
N LEU A 6 18.07 -4.66 7.08
CA LEU A 6 17.71 -3.27 6.78
C LEU A 6 18.45 -2.76 5.55
N GLU A 7 19.74 -3.06 5.42
CA GLU A 7 20.50 -2.67 4.24
C GLU A 7 19.91 -3.27 2.96
N GLU A 8 19.52 -4.54 3.00
CA GLU A 8 18.90 -5.18 1.86
C GLU A 8 17.58 -4.52 1.49
N ARG A 9 16.74 -4.20 2.47
CA ARG A 9 15.50 -3.49 2.21
C ARG A 9 15.71 -2.13 1.57
N LEU A 10 16.72 -1.40 2.00
CA LEU A 10 17.01 -0.08 1.43
C LEU A 10 17.47 -0.15 -0.01
N LEU A 11 18.06 -1.27 -0.44
CA LEU A 11 18.46 -1.45 -1.84
C LEU A 11 17.28 -1.78 -2.75
N THR A 12 16.22 -2.42 -2.23
CA THR A 12 15.11 -2.92 -3.03
C THR A 12 13.79 -2.17 -2.79
N HIS A 13 13.73 -1.39 -1.73
CA HIS A 13 12.52 -0.70 -1.32
C HIS A 13 12.78 0.77 -1.06
N ASP A 14 11.80 1.59 -1.42
CA ASP A 14 11.75 2.96 -0.90
C ASP A 14 10.95 2.90 0.40
N ILE A 15 11.50 3.44 1.47
CA ILE A 15 10.88 3.40 2.79
C ILE A 15 10.55 4.82 3.21
N PHE A 16 9.29 5.03 3.61
CA PHE A 16 8.80 6.34 4.06
C PHE A 16 8.28 6.21 5.48
N LEU A 17 8.76 7.05 6.37
CA LEU A 17 8.28 7.07 7.74
C LEU A 17 7.17 8.11 7.87
N ILE A 18 6.14 7.77 8.63
CA ILE A 18 4.99 8.63 8.82
C ILE A 18 5.02 9.24 10.21
N TYR A 19 5.04 10.56 10.28
CA TYR A 19 5.03 11.29 11.54
C TYR A 19 3.74 12.08 11.66
N ALA A 20 3.18 12.11 12.86
CA ALA A 20 2.06 12.96 13.20
C ALA A 20 2.41 13.64 14.51
N ASP A 21 2.39 14.97 14.54
CA ASP A 21 2.74 15.77 15.72
C ASP A 21 4.08 15.34 16.34
N ASP A 22 5.09 15.15 15.48
CA ASP A 22 6.45 14.73 15.85
C ASP A 22 6.55 13.32 16.41
N HIS A 23 5.48 12.54 16.35
CA HIS A 23 5.51 11.13 16.76
C HIS A 23 5.53 10.24 15.54
N LEU A 24 6.39 9.22 15.56
CA LEU A 24 6.42 8.21 14.52
C LEU A 24 5.17 7.32 14.67
N VAL A 25 4.29 7.34 13.68
CA VAL A 25 3.03 6.61 13.74
C VAL A 25 2.94 5.49 12.73
N GLY A 26 3.83 5.41 11.77
CA GLY A 26 3.75 4.32 10.80
C GLY A 26 4.86 4.35 9.76
N GLU A 27 4.75 3.41 8.84
CA GLU A 27 5.70 3.25 7.75
C GLU A 27 4.95 2.88 6.48
N MET A 28 5.41 3.43 5.36
CA MET A 28 5.04 2.94 4.04
C MET A 28 6.31 2.48 3.35
N ASN A 29 6.22 1.37 2.62
CA ASN A 29 7.35 0.95 1.79
C ASN A 29 6.84 0.61 0.40
N VAL A 30 7.70 0.81 -0.58
CA VAL A 30 7.37 0.60 -1.97
C VAL A 30 8.44 -0.28 -2.59
N MET A 31 8.01 -1.37 -3.23
CA MET A 31 8.87 -2.23 -4.00
C MET A 31 8.44 -2.13 -5.46
N TYR A 32 9.41 -2.00 -6.36
CA TYR A 32 9.08 -1.84 -7.78
C TYR A 32 9.15 -3.18 -8.50
N ASP A 33 8.06 -3.51 -9.19
CA ASP A 33 7.95 -4.70 -10.04
C ASP A 33 8.33 -6.01 -9.36
N PRO A 34 7.81 -6.29 -8.14
CA PRO A 34 8.11 -7.57 -7.51
C PRO A 34 7.45 -8.72 -8.27
N PRO A 35 8.01 -9.94 -8.16
CA PRO A 35 7.47 -11.07 -8.93
C PRO A 35 6.09 -11.54 -8.46
N HIS A 36 5.64 -11.10 -7.28
CA HIS A 36 4.36 -11.55 -6.75
C HIS A 36 3.17 -10.66 -7.13
N LEU A 37 3.35 -9.69 -8.01
CA LEU A 37 2.23 -8.85 -8.47
C LEU A 37 1.13 -9.70 -9.06
N TYR A 38 -0.10 -9.35 -8.76
CA TYR A 38 -1.27 -10.01 -9.33
C TYR A 38 -1.34 -9.77 -10.84
N ARG A 39 -1.06 -8.51 -11.24
CA ARG A 39 -0.89 -8.17 -12.65
C ARG A 39 0.55 -7.76 -12.90
N GLN A 40 1.21 -8.47 -13.78
CA GLN A 40 2.62 -8.24 -14.08
C GLN A 40 2.79 -7.09 -15.09
N GLU A 41 2.28 -5.92 -14.73
CA GLU A 41 2.45 -4.73 -15.57
C GLU A 41 3.73 -4.01 -15.18
N PRO A 42 4.52 -3.55 -16.15
CA PRO A 42 5.79 -2.91 -15.86
C PRO A 42 5.63 -1.57 -15.14
N SER A 43 6.65 -1.22 -14.38
CA SER A 43 6.70 0.03 -13.63
C SER A 43 5.59 0.14 -12.58
N THR A 44 5.29 -0.98 -11.94
CA THR A 44 4.29 -1.03 -10.87
C THR A 44 4.97 -0.89 -9.51
N ALA A 45 4.41 -0.03 -8.67
CA ALA A 45 4.83 0.09 -7.27
C ALA A 45 3.94 -0.79 -6.39
N TRP A 46 4.54 -1.69 -5.64
CA TRP A 46 3.85 -2.53 -4.66
C TRP A 46 3.96 -1.85 -3.30
N LEU A 47 2.82 -1.62 -2.67
CA LEU A 47 2.73 -0.86 -1.43
C LEU A 47 2.65 -1.77 -0.21
N GLY A 48 3.52 -1.52 0.76
CA GLY A 48 3.37 -2.01 2.13
C GLY A 48 3.05 -0.82 3.03
N PHE A 49 2.08 -1.00 3.92
CA PHE A 49 1.58 0.13 4.71
C PHE A 49 1.23 -0.35 6.11
N VAL A 50 1.85 0.26 7.13
CA VAL A 50 1.60 -0.06 8.53
C VAL A 50 1.41 1.24 9.31
N ILE A 51 0.29 1.37 10.01
CA ILE A 51 0.04 2.49 10.94
C ILE A 51 -0.26 1.91 12.31
N GLY A 52 0.39 2.47 13.33
CA GLY A 52 0.17 2.06 14.71
C GLY A 52 -1.26 2.35 15.14
N GLU A 53 -1.88 1.38 15.83
CA GLU A 53 -3.30 1.42 16.10
C GLU A 53 -3.76 2.57 16.99
N SER A 54 -3.01 2.83 18.05
CA SER A 54 -3.48 3.77 19.05
C SER A 54 -3.33 5.23 18.65
N VAL A 55 -2.44 5.55 17.72
CA VAL A 55 -2.10 6.93 17.41
C VAL A 55 -2.63 7.37 16.05
N GLY A 56 -2.62 6.49 15.08
CA GLY A 56 -2.94 6.85 13.69
C GLY A 56 -4.38 6.68 13.26
N ARG A 57 -5.14 5.85 13.96
CA ARG A 57 -6.49 5.50 13.51
C ARG A 57 -7.50 6.59 13.76
N GLY A 58 -8.41 6.73 12.80
CA GLY A 58 -9.54 7.63 12.93
C GLY A 58 -9.22 9.11 12.74
N LYS A 59 -8.00 9.44 12.38
CA LYS A 59 -7.58 10.83 12.24
C LYS A 59 -7.26 11.23 10.81
N GLY A 60 -7.56 10.38 9.84
CA GLY A 60 -7.27 10.68 8.45
C GLY A 60 -5.81 10.58 8.07
N ILE A 61 -4.96 10.09 8.96
CA ILE A 61 -3.53 9.98 8.71
C ILE A 61 -3.24 9.04 7.54
N GLY A 62 -3.94 7.90 7.49
CA GLY A 62 -3.77 6.95 6.40
C GLY A 62 -4.10 7.53 5.04
N THR A 63 -5.21 8.24 4.95
CA THR A 63 -5.64 8.89 3.71
C THR A 63 -4.61 9.93 3.25
N GLU A 64 -4.14 10.75 4.19
CA GLU A 64 -3.18 11.79 3.87
C GLU A 64 -1.83 11.20 3.47
N ALA A 65 -1.38 10.16 4.18
CA ALA A 65 -0.11 9.51 3.87
C ALA A 65 -0.15 8.90 2.46
N LEU A 66 -1.25 8.23 2.11
CA LEU A 66 -1.40 7.67 0.77
C LEU A 66 -1.40 8.75 -0.30
N ARG A 67 -2.09 9.86 -0.05
CA ARG A 67 -2.13 10.97 -0.99
C ARG A 67 -0.73 11.52 -1.26
N LEU A 68 0.04 11.71 -0.20
CA LEU A 68 1.41 12.22 -0.32
C LEU A 68 2.30 11.24 -1.08
N LEU A 69 2.18 9.94 -0.78
CA LEU A 69 2.95 8.93 -1.50
C LEU A 69 2.60 8.91 -2.97
N GLU A 70 1.32 9.01 -3.32
CA GLU A 70 0.90 9.03 -4.71
C GLU A 70 1.46 10.23 -5.45
N GLU A 71 1.55 11.39 -4.80
CA GLU A 71 2.18 12.56 -5.40
C GLU A 71 3.66 12.32 -5.69
N ILE A 72 4.37 11.68 -4.76
CA ILE A 72 5.78 11.33 -4.95
C ILE A 72 5.94 10.37 -6.13
N LEU A 73 5.09 9.35 -6.20
CA LEU A 73 5.17 8.37 -7.27
C LEU A 73 4.80 8.96 -8.63
N ARG A 74 3.83 9.87 -8.67
CA ARG A 74 3.52 10.58 -9.91
C ARG A 74 4.69 11.44 -10.38
N ALA A 75 5.38 12.09 -9.46
CA ALA A 75 6.56 12.87 -9.80
C ALA A 75 7.67 11.98 -10.37
N LYS A 76 7.74 10.73 -9.95
CA LYS A 76 8.68 9.74 -10.48
C LYS A 76 8.15 9.06 -11.74
N GLN A 77 6.97 9.45 -12.21
CA GLN A 77 6.34 8.87 -13.38
C GLN A 77 6.01 7.39 -13.23
N THR A 78 5.67 6.97 -12.03
CA THR A 78 5.21 5.61 -11.73
C THR A 78 3.73 5.51 -12.10
N PRO A 79 3.35 4.69 -13.07
CA PRO A 79 1.99 4.73 -13.60
C PRO A 79 0.96 3.94 -12.81
N ARG A 80 1.39 3.01 -11.95
CA ARG A 80 0.45 2.08 -11.34
C ARG A 80 0.92 1.65 -9.95
N MET A 81 -0.03 1.52 -9.03
CA MET A 81 0.20 0.94 -7.70
C MET A 81 -0.64 -0.30 -7.52
N GLU A 82 -0.08 -1.30 -6.87
CA GLU A 82 -0.81 -2.51 -6.46
C GLU A 82 -0.54 -2.77 -4.99
N LEU A 83 -1.52 -3.35 -4.31
CA LEU A 83 -1.38 -3.73 -2.90
C LEU A 83 -2.21 -4.97 -2.60
N GLY A 84 -1.94 -5.56 -1.45
CA GLY A 84 -2.71 -6.68 -0.94
C GLY A 84 -3.29 -6.32 0.42
N VAL A 85 -4.50 -6.76 0.68
CA VAL A 85 -5.15 -6.59 1.97
C VAL A 85 -5.85 -7.88 2.35
N PHE A 86 -5.62 -8.35 3.58
CA PHE A 86 -6.29 -9.55 4.05
C PHE A 86 -7.80 -9.32 4.12
N ALA A 87 -8.57 -10.32 3.70
CA ALA A 87 -10.01 -10.18 3.62
C ALA A 87 -10.67 -9.84 4.96
N PHE A 88 -10.05 -10.21 6.09
CA PHE A 88 -10.57 -9.86 7.41
C PHE A 88 -10.26 -8.41 7.82
N ASN A 89 -9.39 -7.72 7.11
CA ASN A 89 -9.01 -6.35 7.47
C ASN A 89 -9.94 -5.36 6.78
N HIS A 90 -11.16 -5.27 7.30
CA HIS A 90 -12.18 -4.42 6.70
C HIS A 90 -11.84 -2.94 6.74
N ALA A 91 -11.15 -2.50 7.78
CA ALA A 91 -10.76 -1.10 7.89
C ALA A 91 -9.78 -0.70 6.78
N ALA A 92 -8.80 -1.54 6.51
CA ALA A 92 -7.85 -1.27 5.42
C ALA A 92 -8.54 -1.31 4.06
N TYR A 93 -9.41 -2.30 3.85
CA TYR A 93 -10.16 -2.39 2.59
C TYR A 93 -10.97 -1.11 2.33
N ARG A 94 -11.66 -0.62 3.35
CA ARG A 94 -12.44 0.62 3.23
C ARG A 94 -11.55 1.82 2.95
N LEU A 95 -10.40 1.90 3.62
CA LEU A 95 -9.45 2.99 3.40
C LEU A 95 -8.99 3.03 1.94
N TYR A 96 -8.57 1.89 1.43
CA TYR A 96 -8.07 1.83 0.05
C TYR A 96 -9.18 2.12 -0.97
N THR A 97 -10.37 1.57 -0.74
CA THR A 97 -11.51 1.85 -1.61
C THR A 97 -11.83 3.34 -1.63
N LYS A 98 -11.85 3.96 -0.47
CA LYS A 98 -12.09 5.39 -0.34
C LYS A 98 -11.03 6.21 -1.07
N CYS A 99 -9.80 5.73 -1.10
CA CYS A 99 -8.70 6.40 -1.77
C CYS A 99 -8.63 6.12 -3.27
N GLY A 100 -9.58 5.37 -3.81
CA GLY A 100 -9.67 5.14 -5.24
C GLY A 100 -9.05 3.85 -5.75
N TYR A 101 -8.64 2.96 -4.84
CA TYR A 101 -8.14 1.65 -5.23
C TYR A 101 -9.31 0.73 -5.59
N GLN A 102 -9.11 -0.11 -6.59
CA GLN A 102 -10.12 -1.04 -7.06
C GLN A 102 -9.63 -2.46 -6.91
N GLU A 103 -10.53 -3.35 -6.50
CA GLU A 103 -10.20 -4.75 -6.38
C GLU A 103 -9.99 -5.35 -7.76
N ILE A 104 -8.87 -6.08 -7.95
CA ILE A 104 -8.54 -6.71 -9.23
C ILE A 104 -8.54 -8.22 -9.14
N GLY A 105 -8.57 -8.79 -7.95
CA GLY A 105 -8.62 -10.23 -7.76
C GLY A 105 -8.37 -10.62 -6.34
N ARG A 106 -8.39 -11.92 -6.09
CA ARG A 106 -8.16 -12.48 -4.76
C ARG A 106 -7.32 -13.72 -4.88
N ILE A 107 -6.45 -13.93 -3.89
CA ILE A 107 -5.70 -15.17 -3.75
C ILE A 107 -6.35 -15.94 -2.60
N GLU A 108 -7.02 -17.04 -2.93
CA GLU A 108 -7.75 -17.83 -1.95
C GLU A 108 -6.81 -18.54 -1.00
N HIS A 109 -7.27 -18.73 0.25
CA HIS A 109 -6.53 -19.45 1.28
C HIS A 109 -5.09 -18.93 1.45
N PHE A 110 -4.93 -17.63 1.34
CA PHE A 110 -3.60 -17.03 1.35
C PHE A 110 -2.96 -17.05 2.72
N THR A 111 -3.74 -16.84 3.78
CA THR A 111 -3.23 -16.84 5.14
C THR A 111 -4.19 -17.54 6.08
N TYR A 112 -3.64 -18.12 7.16
CA TYR A 112 -4.43 -18.75 8.22
C TYR A 112 -4.40 -17.86 9.44
N TRP A 113 -5.59 -17.43 9.89
CA TRP A 113 -5.70 -16.54 11.02
C TRP A 113 -7.05 -16.73 11.71
N ASP A 114 -7.05 -16.70 13.02
CA ASP A 114 -8.27 -16.80 13.82
C ASP A 114 -9.10 -18.05 13.47
N GLY A 115 -8.42 -19.17 13.32
CA GLY A 115 -9.08 -20.46 13.13
C GLY A 115 -9.51 -20.78 11.70
N GLN A 116 -9.19 -19.95 10.72
CA GLN A 116 -9.62 -20.22 9.35
C GLN A 116 -8.67 -19.60 8.34
N PHE A 117 -8.80 -20.02 7.09
CA PHE A 117 -8.05 -19.44 5.98
C PHE A 117 -8.76 -18.21 5.44
N TRP A 118 -7.98 -17.22 5.05
CA TRP A 118 -8.48 -15.95 4.52
C TRP A 118 -7.84 -15.66 3.18
N SER A 119 -8.61 -15.02 2.32
CA SER A 119 -8.10 -14.55 1.03
C SER A 119 -7.27 -13.29 1.19
N ASP A 120 -6.32 -13.09 0.28
CA ASP A 120 -5.62 -11.83 0.10
C ASP A 120 -6.27 -11.10 -1.06
N ILE A 121 -6.84 -9.93 -0.79
CA ILE A 121 -7.52 -9.14 -1.81
C ILE A 121 -6.50 -8.24 -2.48
N ARG A 122 -6.36 -8.35 -3.80
CA ARG A 122 -5.44 -7.52 -4.57
C ARG A 122 -6.18 -6.32 -5.14
N MET A 123 -5.59 -5.14 -4.97
CA MET A 123 -6.19 -3.89 -5.39
C MET A 123 -5.16 -3.07 -6.17
N GLU A 124 -5.65 -2.23 -7.08
CA GLU A 124 -4.78 -1.37 -7.87
C GLU A 124 -5.32 0.04 -7.94
N LYS A 125 -4.43 0.98 -8.22
CA LYS A 125 -4.79 2.34 -8.58
C LYS A 125 -3.86 2.81 -9.69
N ARG A 126 -4.45 3.39 -10.74
CA ARG A 126 -3.68 3.98 -11.84
C ARG A 126 -3.33 5.40 -11.48
N LEU A 127 -2.07 5.76 -11.61
CA LEU A 127 -1.59 7.11 -11.33
C LEU A 127 -1.36 7.92 -12.58
N ASP A 128 -1.33 7.27 -13.73
CA ASP A 128 -1.08 7.91 -15.01
C ASP A 128 -2.36 8.34 -15.72
N GLU A 129 -3.54 7.96 -15.24
CA GLU A 129 -4.79 8.33 -15.86
C GLU A 129 -5.14 9.77 -15.56
N LYS A 130 -5.56 10.48 -16.59
CA LYS A 130 -6.14 11.79 -16.38
C LYS A 130 -7.49 11.60 -15.74
N ARG A 131 -7.82 12.46 -14.82
CA ARG A 131 -9.12 12.40 -14.21
C ARG A 131 -10.17 12.80 -15.21
N VAL A 132 -11.04 11.85 -15.44
CA VAL A 132 -12.13 12.12 -16.33
C VAL A 132 -13.09 13.06 -15.68
N GLY A 133 -13.69 13.85 -16.42
CA GLY A 133 -14.58 14.78 -15.86
C GLY A 133 -13.84 15.84 -15.29
N HIS A 134 -12.73 15.54 -15.11
CA HIS A 134 -11.85 16.44 -14.70
C HIS A 134 -11.43 17.05 -15.87
N ASN A 135 -11.64 16.39 -16.67
CA ASN A 135 -11.44 17.09 -17.75
C ASN A 135 -12.41 17.97 -17.92
#